data_ef3cc7bef647fca7ea472e66ce2552cf
#
_entry.id   ef3cc7bef647fca7ea472e66ce2552cf
#
_cell.length_a   1.000
_cell.length_b   1.000
_cell.length_c   1.000
_cell.angle_alpha   90.00
_cell.angle_beta   90.00
_cell.angle_gamma   90.00
#
_symmetry.space_group_name_H-M   'P 1'
#
loop_
_entity.id
_entity.type
_entity.pdbx_description
1 polymer ?
#
loop_
_entity_poly.entity_id
_entity_poly.type
_entity_poly.pdbx_seq_one_letter_code
_entity_poly.pdbx_strand_id
1 'polypeptide(L)'
;MKADTFQLARDIVQGKWLVSNPEQLLPIARAFLSKTPVEMEVKSAVVSTVADSGAGAGKAKSVAIVPLHGTMTKYDTCESYGTTFIANKLREMADDENVIGIVLDIDSPGGSCSAIPPMLEAI
;
A
#
# COMPACT_ATOMS: atom_id res chain seq x y z
N MET A 1 -5.92 4.95 -12.28
CA MET A 1 -6.06 6.03 -11.25
C MET A 1 -4.96 7.04 -11.47
N LYS A 2 -5.27 8.29 -11.69
CA LYS A 2 -4.22 9.33 -11.82
C LYS A 2 -3.66 9.55 -10.43
N ALA A 3 -2.38 9.24 -10.20
CA ALA A 3 -1.68 9.65 -9.00
C ALA A 3 -1.83 11.16 -8.88
N ASP A 4 -2.23 11.65 -7.71
CA ASP A 4 -2.29 13.08 -7.47
C ASP A 4 -0.85 13.59 -7.27
N THR A 5 -0.19 13.83 -8.40
CA THR A 5 1.21 14.23 -8.47
C THR A 5 1.50 15.47 -7.63
N PHE A 6 0.51 16.35 -7.48
CA PHE A 6 0.64 17.56 -6.68
C PHE A 6 0.67 17.25 -5.17
N GLN A 7 -0.18 16.34 -4.71
CA GLN A 7 -0.22 15.92 -3.30
C GLN A 7 1.06 15.18 -2.92
N LEU A 8 1.53 14.30 -3.81
CA LEU A 8 2.81 13.60 -3.62
C LEU A 8 3.98 14.59 -3.57
N ALA A 9 4.01 15.58 -4.47
CA ALA A 9 5.02 16.62 -4.47
C ALA A 9 5.04 17.41 -3.16
N ARG A 10 3.87 17.77 -2.67
CA ARG A 10 3.73 18.48 -1.40
C ARG A 10 4.24 17.64 -0.24
N ASP A 11 3.90 16.35 -0.20
CA ASP A 11 4.39 15.42 0.83
C ASP A 11 5.92 15.27 0.79
N ILE A 12 6.51 15.21 -0.42
CA ILE A 12 7.96 15.10 -0.57
C ILE A 12 8.67 16.36 -0.04
N VAL A 13 8.13 17.55 -0.33
CA VAL A 13 8.79 18.83 0.01
C VAL A 13 8.51 19.25 1.45
N GLN A 14 7.31 19.04 1.95
CA GLN A 14 6.86 19.54 3.25
C GLN A 14 6.69 18.43 4.29
N GLY A 15 6.69 17.17 3.87
CA GLY A 15 6.50 16.01 4.73
C GLY A 15 7.68 15.73 5.65
N LYS A 16 7.38 15.13 6.79
CA LYS A 16 8.39 14.51 7.65
C LYS A 16 8.56 13.07 7.22
N TRP A 17 9.79 12.62 7.06
CA TRP A 17 10.15 11.29 6.60
C TRP A 17 10.86 10.51 7.69
N LEU A 18 10.44 9.26 7.88
CA LEU A 18 11.08 8.28 8.74
C LEU A 18 11.52 7.12 7.85
N VAL A 19 12.76 7.17 7.38
CA VAL A 19 13.35 6.15 6.52
C VAL A 19 14.67 5.69 7.09
N SER A 20 14.95 4.40 7.03
CA SER A 20 16.19 3.80 7.49
C SER A 20 17.38 4.17 6.60
N ASN A 21 17.13 4.41 5.31
CA ASN A 21 18.16 4.82 4.34
C ASN A 21 17.60 5.90 3.40
N PRO A 22 18.12 7.17 3.48
CA PRO A 22 17.67 8.28 2.64
C PRO A 22 17.86 8.05 1.13
N GLU A 23 18.81 7.21 0.72
CA GLU A 23 19.05 6.92 -0.71
C GLU A 23 17.85 6.26 -1.39
N GLN A 24 17.01 5.58 -0.62
CA GLN A 24 15.78 4.95 -1.13
C GLN A 24 14.70 5.97 -1.53
N LEU A 25 14.86 7.24 -1.14
CA LEU A 25 14.01 8.34 -1.61
C LEU A 25 14.43 8.88 -2.99
N LEU A 26 15.66 8.57 -3.45
CA LEU A 26 16.19 9.08 -4.72
C LEU A 26 15.35 8.66 -5.94
N PRO A 27 14.83 7.42 -6.07
CA PRO A 27 13.98 7.04 -7.18
C PRO A 27 12.70 7.89 -7.24
N ILE A 28 12.07 8.12 -6.09
CA ILE A 28 10.85 8.93 -5.99
C ILE A 28 11.15 10.37 -6.40
N ALA A 29 12.24 10.95 -5.90
CA ALA A 29 12.66 12.30 -6.25
C ALA A 29 13.00 12.42 -7.74
N ARG A 30 13.68 11.43 -8.31
CA ARG A 30 14.01 11.39 -9.74
C ARG A 30 12.76 11.27 -10.61
N ALA A 31 11.83 10.38 -10.28
CA ALA A 31 10.56 10.23 -11.00
C ALA A 31 9.77 11.54 -11.00
N PHE A 32 9.80 12.27 -9.88
CA PHE A 32 9.17 13.59 -9.77
C PHE A 32 9.84 14.65 -10.65
N LEU A 33 11.18 14.70 -10.67
CA LEU A 33 11.95 15.69 -11.42
C LEU A 33 11.96 15.43 -12.93
N SER A 34 11.87 14.19 -13.36
CA SER A 34 12.01 13.82 -14.77
C SER A 34 10.81 14.19 -15.64
N LYS A 35 9.67 14.60 -15.05
CA LYS A 35 8.40 14.92 -15.76
C LYS A 35 7.95 13.85 -16.77
N THR A 36 8.57 12.70 -16.77
CA THR A 36 8.20 11.59 -17.65
C THR A 36 6.96 10.94 -17.03
N PRO A 37 5.85 10.82 -17.77
CA PRO A 37 4.76 9.98 -17.33
C PRO A 37 5.31 8.54 -17.35
N VAL A 38 5.65 8.03 -16.18
CA VAL A 38 5.95 6.62 -16.03
C VAL A 38 4.60 5.93 -16.22
N GLU A 39 4.47 5.14 -17.28
CA GLU A 39 3.37 4.21 -17.41
C GLU A 39 3.46 3.28 -16.20
N MET A 40 2.52 3.50 -15.28
CA MET A 40 2.42 2.67 -14.09
C MET A 40 1.90 1.31 -14.52
N GLU A 41 2.79 0.33 -14.61
CA GLU A 41 2.36 -1.06 -14.44
C GLU A 41 1.78 -1.16 -13.02
N VAL A 42 0.46 -1.17 -12.95
CA VAL A 42 -0.25 -1.46 -11.73
C VAL A 42 0.11 -2.88 -11.33
N LYS A 43 1.14 -3.05 -10.52
CA LYS A 43 1.36 -4.33 -9.84
C LYS A 43 0.13 -4.51 -8.95
N SER A 44 -0.79 -5.32 -9.43
CA SER A 44 -1.97 -5.72 -8.67
C SER A 44 -1.52 -6.11 -7.27
N ALA A 45 -2.04 -5.45 -6.25
CA ALA A 45 -1.97 -5.97 -4.91
C ALA A 45 -2.64 -7.35 -4.98
N VAL A 46 -1.83 -8.39 -5.06
CA VAL A 46 -2.33 -9.76 -5.12
C VAL A 46 -2.86 -10.05 -3.74
N VAL A 47 -4.16 -9.92 -3.59
CA VAL A 47 -4.86 -10.52 -2.45
C VAL A 47 -4.83 -12.01 -2.68
N SER A 48 -3.83 -12.68 -2.13
CA SER A 48 -3.76 -14.14 -2.16
C SER A 48 -4.67 -14.67 -1.06
N THR A 49 -5.80 -15.25 -1.45
CA THR A 49 -6.65 -15.98 -0.51
C THR A 49 -6.14 -17.41 -0.41
N VAL A 50 -5.71 -17.80 0.77
CA VAL A 50 -5.43 -19.21 1.05
C VAL A 50 -6.76 -19.85 1.44
N ALA A 51 -7.35 -20.62 0.53
CA ALA A 51 -8.53 -21.41 0.82
C ALA A 51 -8.14 -22.58 1.72
N ASP A 52 -8.79 -22.71 2.86
CA ASP A 52 -8.74 -23.94 3.65
C ASP A 52 -9.54 -25.01 2.91
N SER A 53 -8.84 -26.05 2.44
CA SER A 53 -9.42 -27.19 1.72
C SER A 53 -10.07 -28.21 2.65
N GLY A 54 -10.77 -27.75 3.68
CA GLY A 54 -11.60 -28.58 4.54
C GLY A 54 -12.89 -28.99 3.81
N ALA A 55 -13.05 -30.27 3.54
CA ALA A 55 -14.24 -30.85 2.91
C ALA A 55 -15.51 -30.62 3.73
N GLY A 56 -16.29 -29.63 3.34
CA GLY A 56 -17.61 -29.34 3.87
C GLY A 56 -18.30 -28.30 2.99
N ALA A 57 -19.56 -28.49 2.64
CA ALA A 57 -20.38 -27.67 1.74
C ALA A 57 -20.73 -26.27 2.31
N GLY A 58 -19.76 -25.59 2.95
CA GLY A 58 -19.81 -24.19 3.38
C GLY A 58 -18.92 -23.34 2.48
N LYS A 59 -19.27 -22.07 2.28
CA LYS A 59 -18.40 -21.12 1.58
C LYS A 59 -16.99 -21.20 2.18
N ALA A 60 -15.98 -21.45 1.34
CA ALA A 60 -14.59 -21.56 1.78
C ALA A 60 -14.18 -20.27 2.49
N LYS A 61 -13.78 -20.39 3.75
CA LYS A 61 -13.22 -19.27 4.52
C LYS A 61 -11.76 -19.09 4.11
N SER A 62 -11.34 -17.85 4.01
CA SER A 62 -10.00 -17.49 3.52
C SER A 62 -9.29 -16.50 4.44
N VAL A 63 -7.97 -16.50 4.37
CA VAL A 63 -7.13 -15.48 4.99
C VAL A 63 -6.64 -14.54 3.88
N ALA A 64 -6.86 -13.25 4.02
CA ALA A 64 -6.37 -12.25 3.09
C ALA A 64 -4.93 -11.88 3.43
N ILE A 65 -4.05 -11.87 2.44
CA ILE A 65 -2.68 -11.38 2.58
C ILE A 65 -2.59 -10.05 1.83
N VAL A 66 -2.29 -8.98 2.55
CA VAL A 66 -2.19 -7.63 2.00
C VAL A 66 -0.73 -7.20 2.03
N PRO A 67 -0.06 -7.09 0.86
CA PRO A 67 1.32 -6.64 0.79
C PRO A 67 1.43 -5.14 1.02
N LEU A 68 2.42 -4.75 1.83
CA LEU A 68 2.82 -3.37 2.09
C LEU A 68 4.32 -3.24 1.83
N HIS A 69 4.69 -3.17 0.56
CA HIS A 69 6.07 -3.20 0.11
C HIS A 69 6.53 -1.84 -0.39
N GLY A 70 7.82 -1.53 -0.15
CA GLY A 70 8.47 -0.30 -0.60
C GLY A 70 8.26 0.90 0.32
N THR A 71 8.55 2.08 -0.17
CA THR A 71 8.45 3.32 0.60
C THR A 71 7.00 3.68 0.88
N MET A 72 6.66 3.84 2.16
CA MET A 72 5.30 4.20 2.57
C MET A 72 5.01 5.68 2.32
N THR A 73 4.01 5.93 1.49
CA THR A 73 3.45 7.26 1.22
C THR A 73 1.96 7.26 1.46
N LYS A 74 1.37 8.42 1.74
CA LYS A 74 -0.09 8.53 1.94
C LYS A 74 -0.87 8.21 0.67
N TYR A 75 -0.34 8.65 -0.48
CA TYR A 75 -0.93 8.48 -1.81
C TYR A 75 -0.08 7.56 -2.66
N ASP A 76 -0.68 7.00 -3.71
CA ASP A 76 0.00 6.09 -4.62
C ASP A 76 1.19 6.76 -5.31
N THR A 77 2.26 5.99 -5.47
CA THR A 77 3.46 6.37 -6.24
C THR A 77 3.58 5.50 -7.49
N CYS A 78 4.58 5.77 -8.31
CA CYS A 78 4.90 4.91 -9.46
C CYS A 78 5.44 3.52 -9.06
N GLU A 79 5.86 3.33 -7.82
CA GLU A 79 6.50 2.09 -7.37
C GLU A 79 5.68 1.35 -6.29
N SER A 80 4.77 2.06 -5.59
CA SER A 80 4.02 1.48 -4.48
C SER A 80 2.63 2.10 -4.32
N TYR A 81 1.72 1.32 -3.75
CA TYR A 81 0.42 1.82 -3.32
C TYR A 81 0.56 2.68 -2.07
N GLY A 82 -0.19 3.78 -2.04
CA GLY A 82 -0.29 4.63 -0.86
C GLY A 82 -1.04 3.95 0.27
N THR A 83 -0.74 4.34 1.50
CA THR A 83 -1.38 3.79 2.69
C THR A 83 -2.87 4.06 2.76
N THR A 84 -3.37 5.12 2.11
CA THR A 84 -4.83 5.36 1.96
C THR A 84 -5.49 4.25 1.15
N PHE A 85 -4.87 3.80 0.06
CA PHE A 85 -5.38 2.70 -0.74
C PHE A 85 -5.35 1.39 0.05
N ILE A 86 -4.22 1.09 0.71
CA ILE A 86 -4.07 -0.12 1.54
C ILE A 86 -5.10 -0.14 2.67
N ALA A 87 -5.29 0.99 3.38
CA ALA A 87 -6.28 1.12 4.45
C ALA A 87 -7.72 0.83 3.97
N ASN A 88 -8.07 1.31 2.78
CA ASN A 88 -9.38 1.01 2.19
C ASN A 88 -9.52 -0.48 1.85
N LYS A 89 -8.45 -1.12 1.37
CA LYS A 89 -8.44 -2.57 1.13
C LYS A 89 -8.57 -3.37 2.41
N LEU A 90 -7.94 -2.96 3.50
CA LEU A 90 -8.10 -3.61 4.80
C LEU A 90 -9.55 -3.56 5.29
N ARG A 91 -10.22 -2.40 5.17
CA ARG A 91 -11.63 -2.28 5.54
C ARG A 91 -12.52 -3.15 4.66
N GLU A 92 -12.31 -3.14 3.34
CA GLU A 92 -13.04 -4.00 2.40
C GLU A 92 -12.92 -5.49 2.76
N MET A 93 -11.69 -5.94 3.11
CA MET A 93 -11.46 -7.32 3.54
C MET A 93 -12.07 -7.63 4.90
N ALA A 94 -12.08 -6.67 5.82
CA ALA A 94 -12.68 -6.85 7.15
C ALA A 94 -14.20 -6.96 7.08
N ASP A 95 -14.83 -6.34 6.09
CA ASP A 95 -16.27 -6.41 5.86
C ASP A 95 -16.70 -7.67 5.07
N ASP A 96 -15.76 -8.45 4.52
CA ASP A 96 -16.07 -9.67 3.78
C ASP A 96 -16.27 -10.86 4.73
N GLU A 97 -17.48 -11.40 4.78
CA GLU A 97 -17.85 -12.56 5.61
C GLU A 97 -17.04 -13.84 5.31
N ASN A 98 -16.41 -13.93 4.16
CA ASN A 98 -15.56 -15.07 3.78
C ASN A 98 -14.12 -14.92 4.28
N VAL A 99 -13.71 -13.72 4.71
CA VAL A 99 -12.37 -13.43 5.24
C VAL A 99 -12.37 -13.61 6.75
N ILE A 100 -11.62 -14.59 7.24
CA ILE A 100 -11.51 -14.91 8.68
C ILE A 100 -10.32 -14.25 9.36
N GLY A 101 -9.42 -13.68 8.57
CA GLY A 101 -8.24 -12.98 9.08
C GLY A 101 -7.51 -12.26 7.98
N ILE A 102 -6.72 -11.25 8.39
CA ILE A 102 -5.91 -10.46 7.48
C ILE A 102 -4.46 -10.51 7.97
N VAL A 103 -3.56 -10.79 7.06
CA VAL A 103 -2.10 -10.75 7.29
C VAL A 103 -1.53 -9.58 6.49
N LEU A 104 -0.86 -8.66 7.17
CA LEU A 104 -0.05 -7.63 6.53
C LEU A 104 1.36 -8.18 6.28
N ASP A 105 1.74 -8.28 5.02
CA ASP A 105 3.10 -8.62 4.60
C ASP A 105 3.89 -7.33 4.37
N ILE A 106 4.71 -6.95 5.37
CA ILE A 106 5.37 -5.64 5.39
C ILE A 106 6.85 -5.80 5.05
N ASP A 107 7.26 -5.22 3.93
CA ASP A 107 8.66 -5.05 3.52
C ASP A 107 8.90 -3.59 3.11
N SER A 108 9.25 -2.76 4.08
CA SER A 108 9.36 -1.32 3.88
C SER A 108 10.54 -0.72 4.63
N PRO A 109 11.30 0.18 4.00
CA PRO A 109 12.36 0.96 4.65
C PRO A 109 11.82 2.10 5.53
N GLY A 110 10.52 2.29 5.54
CA GLY A 110 9.84 3.42 6.16
C GLY A 110 9.18 4.33 5.14
N GLY A 111 8.92 5.59 5.51
CA GLY A 111 8.25 6.51 4.61
C GLY A 111 7.87 7.85 5.23
N SER A 112 6.87 8.49 4.64
CA SER A 112 6.32 9.75 5.12
C SER A 112 5.50 9.57 6.39
N CYS A 113 5.64 10.47 7.35
CA CYS A 113 4.79 10.47 8.56
C CYS A 113 3.30 10.65 8.21
N SER A 114 2.98 11.25 7.07
CA SER A 114 1.59 11.40 6.59
C SER A 114 0.94 10.07 6.22
N ALA A 115 1.74 9.03 6.02
CA ALA A 115 1.28 7.68 5.70
C ALA A 115 0.71 6.92 6.92
N ILE A 116 1.06 7.36 8.12
CA ILE A 116 0.70 6.66 9.37
C ILE A 116 -0.81 6.70 9.67
N PRO A 117 -1.48 7.88 9.67
CA PRO A 117 -2.87 7.97 10.09
C PRO A 117 -3.83 7.04 9.35
N PRO A 118 -3.80 6.89 8.01
CA PRO A 118 -4.71 5.99 7.31
C PRO A 118 -4.60 4.53 7.79
N MET A 119 -3.39 4.09 8.11
CA MET A 119 -3.15 2.73 8.60
C MET A 119 -3.65 2.53 10.02
N LEU A 120 -3.40 3.50 10.93
CA LEU A 120 -3.88 3.43 12.31
C LEU A 120 -5.42 3.42 12.39
N GLU A 121 -6.10 4.08 11.46
CA GLU A 121 -7.56 4.08 11.39
C GLU A 121 -8.14 2.78 10.82
N ALA A 122 -7.33 1.99 10.12
CA ALA A 122 -7.79 0.78 9.44
C ALA A 122 -7.49 -0.51 10.23
N ILE A 123 -6.58 -0.46 11.20
CA ILE A 123 -6.21 -1.56 12.09
C ILE A 123 -6.98 -1.48 13.40
#